data_e2af0b0e3889b41e064765bebee3ed3a
#
_entry.id   e2af0b0e3889b41e064765bebee3ed3a
#
_cell.length_a   1.000
_cell.length_b   1.000
_cell.length_c   1.000
_cell.angle_alpha   90.00
_cell.angle_beta   90.00
_cell.angle_gamma   90.00
#
_symmetry.space_group_name_H-M   'P 1'
#
loop_
_entity.id
_entity.type
_entity.pdbx_description
1 polymer ?
#
loop_
_entity_poly.entity_id
_entity_poly.type
_entity_poly.pdbx_seq_one_letter_code
_entity_poly.pdbx_strand_id
1 'polypeptide(L)'
;MSQFRPRLSQQQYKALENLRANERRLLIVGDLHLPFSQVGYFQHCLDTYDRFNCNQVIFIGDIIDNHYSSYHETDPNGMGGGYELKQAIKHVSKWAEAFSVADVIIGNHDRIIMRKAFSSSVPKEWIKDYNDVLGTSWNWVERIEYDGVQYCHGEGGTARTKAKNDMQSTVQGHIHTQAYVEWMVGNNSKIFAMQCGAGLDRLSYSSAYAKHFKRQAIGCGVVIGGHTAINILMDL
;
A
#
# COMPACT_ATOMS: atom_id res chain seq x y z
N MET A 1 -4.12 -44.01 14.75
CA MET A 1 -2.71 -43.66 14.89
C MET A 1 -2.61 -42.35 15.64
N SER A 2 -2.09 -42.34 16.88
CA SER A 2 -1.90 -41.06 17.61
C SER A 2 -0.75 -40.33 16.92
N GLN A 3 -1.03 -39.14 16.37
CA GLN A 3 0.02 -38.28 15.86
C GLN A 3 0.89 -37.85 17.05
N PHE A 4 2.12 -38.30 17.09
CA PHE A 4 3.11 -37.85 18.05
C PHE A 4 3.44 -36.37 17.73
N ARG A 5 2.86 -35.47 18.49
CA ARG A 5 3.26 -34.06 18.49
C ARG A 5 4.27 -33.84 19.60
N PRO A 6 5.52 -33.46 19.30
CA PRO A 6 6.46 -33.13 20.35
C PRO A 6 5.89 -31.99 21.18
N ARG A 7 5.81 -32.18 22.49
CA ARG A 7 5.42 -31.12 23.42
C ARG A 7 6.63 -30.21 23.64
N LEU A 8 6.43 -28.93 23.36
CA LEU A 8 7.43 -27.91 23.69
C LEU A 8 7.60 -27.85 25.22
N SER A 9 8.84 -27.67 25.69
CA SER A 9 9.11 -27.37 27.08
C SER A 9 8.57 -25.96 27.43
N GLN A 10 8.40 -25.67 28.73
CA GLN A 10 7.97 -24.33 29.17
C GLN A 10 8.93 -23.22 28.69
N GLN A 11 10.23 -23.48 28.65
CA GLN A 11 11.22 -22.53 28.12
C GLN A 11 11.01 -22.29 26.61
N GLN A 12 10.72 -23.33 25.84
CA GLN A 12 10.44 -23.22 24.40
C GLN A 12 9.11 -22.48 24.15
N TYR A 13 8.08 -22.71 24.97
CA TYR A 13 6.84 -21.93 24.90
C TYR A 13 7.09 -20.45 25.20
N LYS A 14 7.82 -20.15 26.26
CA LYS A 14 8.15 -18.77 26.62
C LYS A 14 9.02 -18.07 25.57
N ALA A 15 9.97 -18.79 24.99
CA ALA A 15 10.78 -18.28 23.87
C ALA A 15 9.91 -17.99 22.62
N LEU A 16 8.96 -18.88 22.31
CA LEU A 16 8.02 -18.70 21.20
C LEU A 16 7.08 -17.53 21.45
N GLU A 17 6.58 -17.35 22.67
CA GLU A 17 5.76 -16.18 23.06
C GLU A 17 6.54 -14.88 22.95
N ASN A 18 7.81 -14.86 23.39
CA ASN A 18 8.67 -13.69 23.25
C ASN A 18 8.96 -13.34 21.79
N LEU A 19 9.18 -14.35 20.93
CA LEU A 19 9.33 -14.15 19.49
C LEU A 19 8.06 -13.55 18.88
N ARG A 20 6.89 -14.04 19.25
CA ARG A 20 5.60 -13.54 18.77
C ARG A 20 5.27 -12.15 19.31
N ALA A 21 5.68 -11.82 20.54
CA ALA A 21 5.45 -10.51 21.13
C ALA A 21 6.23 -9.39 20.40
N ASN A 22 7.39 -9.73 19.82
CA ASN A 22 8.24 -8.80 19.07
C ASN A 22 8.06 -8.92 17.55
N GLU A 23 7.07 -9.68 17.08
CA GLU A 23 6.82 -9.89 15.68
C GLU A 23 6.31 -8.61 15.01
N ARG A 24 6.88 -8.28 13.85
CA ARG A 24 6.40 -7.17 13.03
C ARG A 24 5.02 -7.50 12.48
N ARG A 25 4.08 -6.57 12.67
CA ARG A 25 2.70 -6.64 12.21
C ARG A 25 2.40 -5.39 11.41
N LEU A 26 2.42 -5.55 10.10
CA LEU A 26 2.30 -4.45 9.16
C LEU A 26 0.85 -4.28 8.74
N LEU A 27 0.31 -3.07 8.90
CA LEU A 27 -0.83 -2.65 8.12
C LEU A 27 -0.33 -2.20 6.75
N ILE A 28 -0.92 -2.71 5.68
CA ILE A 28 -0.67 -2.28 4.31
C ILE A 28 -1.86 -1.47 3.84
N VAL A 29 -1.69 -0.17 3.73
CA VAL A 29 -2.72 0.73 3.20
C VAL A 29 -2.62 0.74 1.68
N GLY A 30 -3.71 0.41 1.01
CA GLY A 30 -3.81 0.42 -0.46
C GLY A 30 -3.81 1.83 -1.04
N ASP A 31 -3.72 1.91 -2.33
CA ASP A 31 -3.63 3.13 -3.13
C ASP A 31 -4.74 4.12 -2.77
N LEU A 32 -4.36 5.27 -2.18
CA LEU A 32 -5.31 6.23 -1.59
C LEU A 32 -5.92 7.18 -2.60
N HIS A 33 -5.12 7.63 -3.57
CA HIS A 33 -5.51 8.63 -4.57
C HIS A 33 -6.19 9.87 -3.98
N LEU A 34 -5.63 10.42 -2.90
CA LEU A 34 -6.19 11.60 -2.25
C LEU A 34 -6.27 12.79 -3.22
N PRO A 35 -7.37 13.52 -3.19
CA PRO A 35 -8.45 13.53 -2.20
C PRO A 35 -9.61 12.56 -2.49
N PHE A 36 -9.49 11.62 -3.43
CA PHE A 36 -10.57 10.79 -3.97
C PHE A 36 -10.71 9.43 -3.27
N SER A 37 -10.35 9.34 -2.00
CA SER A 37 -10.46 8.08 -1.25
C SER A 37 -11.91 7.72 -0.92
N GLN A 38 -12.20 6.42 -0.89
CA GLN A 38 -13.49 5.85 -0.53
C GLN A 38 -13.92 6.31 0.87
N VAL A 39 -15.18 6.72 0.99
CA VAL A 39 -15.77 7.07 2.29
C VAL A 39 -15.69 5.88 3.23
N GLY A 40 -15.23 6.10 4.47
CA GLY A 40 -15.05 5.05 5.46
C GLY A 40 -13.73 4.28 5.37
N TYR A 41 -12.95 4.41 4.29
CA TYR A 41 -11.70 3.66 4.10
C TYR A 41 -10.67 3.94 5.21
N PHE A 42 -10.53 5.19 5.63
CA PHE A 42 -9.66 5.56 6.74
C PHE A 42 -10.00 4.78 8.02
N GLN A 43 -11.30 4.77 8.39
CA GLN A 43 -11.75 4.04 9.58
C GLN A 43 -11.54 2.53 9.44
N HIS A 44 -11.82 1.96 8.26
CA HIS A 44 -11.56 0.56 7.97
C HIS A 44 -10.07 0.18 8.19
N CYS A 45 -9.14 1.06 7.80
CA CYS A 45 -7.72 0.84 8.04
C CYS A 45 -7.36 0.94 9.53
N LEU A 46 -7.94 1.90 10.28
CA LEU A 46 -7.74 2.00 11.73
C LEU A 46 -8.28 0.77 12.46
N ASP A 47 -9.50 0.36 12.16
CA ASP A 47 -10.11 -0.83 12.77
C ASP A 47 -9.29 -2.10 12.47
N THR A 48 -8.73 -2.18 11.25
CA THR A 48 -7.84 -3.28 10.86
C THR A 48 -6.51 -3.21 11.64
N TYR A 49 -5.92 -2.03 11.77
CA TYR A 49 -4.70 -1.83 12.55
C TYR A 49 -4.86 -2.32 13.98
N ASP A 50 -5.95 -1.91 14.65
CA ASP A 50 -6.25 -2.29 16.03
C ASP A 50 -6.58 -3.78 16.14
N ARG A 51 -7.44 -4.30 15.25
CA ARG A 51 -7.87 -5.70 15.24
C ARG A 51 -6.71 -6.68 15.15
N PHE A 52 -5.70 -6.37 14.35
CA PHE A 52 -4.53 -7.23 14.16
C PHE A 52 -3.34 -6.85 15.04
N ASN A 53 -3.50 -5.86 15.94
CA ASN A 53 -2.43 -5.30 16.77
C ASN A 53 -1.22 -4.94 15.91
N CYS A 54 -1.44 -4.24 14.79
CA CYS A 54 -0.36 -3.79 13.93
C CYS A 54 0.55 -2.83 14.70
N ASN A 55 1.84 -2.83 14.39
CA ASN A 55 2.84 -1.99 15.05
C ASN A 55 3.68 -1.18 14.07
N GLN A 56 3.39 -1.29 12.77
CA GLN A 56 4.00 -0.52 11.70
C GLN A 56 3.03 -0.39 10.54
N VAL A 57 3.16 0.67 9.74
CA VAL A 57 2.30 0.95 8.59
C VAL A 57 3.14 1.14 7.33
N ILE A 58 2.70 0.54 6.24
CA ILE A 58 3.20 0.78 4.89
C ILE A 58 2.05 1.28 4.03
N PHE A 59 2.21 2.46 3.46
CA PHE A 59 1.39 2.92 2.34
C PHE A 59 2.00 2.36 1.05
N ILE A 60 1.23 1.60 0.29
CA ILE A 60 1.77 0.85 -0.87
C ILE A 60 1.88 1.69 -2.15
N GLY A 61 1.77 3.01 -2.04
CA GLY A 61 1.93 3.99 -3.11
C GLY A 61 0.62 4.66 -3.51
N ASP A 62 0.74 5.58 -4.47
CA ASP A 62 -0.36 6.40 -4.97
C ASP A 62 -1.14 7.09 -3.84
N ILE A 63 -0.39 7.82 -2.99
CA ILE A 63 -0.96 8.60 -1.89
C ILE A 63 -1.85 9.71 -2.43
N ILE A 64 -1.38 10.43 -3.44
CA ILE A 64 -2.09 11.51 -4.10
C ILE A 64 -2.42 11.13 -5.55
N ASP A 65 -3.55 11.62 -6.04
CA ASP A 65 -4.00 11.26 -7.38
C ASP A 65 -3.28 12.04 -8.48
N ASN A 66 -3.06 13.35 -8.28
CA ASN A 66 -2.53 14.25 -9.28
C ASN A 66 -3.33 14.20 -10.62
N HIS A 67 -4.66 14.07 -10.54
CA HIS A 67 -5.52 13.91 -11.70
C HIS A 67 -5.32 15.01 -12.74
N TYR A 68 -5.24 16.27 -12.32
CA TYR A 68 -5.01 17.43 -13.18
C TYR A 68 -3.69 17.35 -13.97
N SER A 69 -2.74 16.57 -13.51
CA SER A 69 -1.43 16.35 -14.14
C SER A 69 -1.29 14.96 -14.75
N SER A 70 -2.36 14.18 -14.83
CA SER A 70 -2.35 12.84 -15.41
C SER A 70 -1.78 12.82 -16.84
N TYR A 71 -1.28 11.68 -17.25
CA TYR A 71 -0.98 11.36 -18.65
C TYR A 71 -2.19 10.81 -19.39
N HIS A 72 -3.29 10.54 -18.68
CA HIS A 72 -4.58 10.16 -19.22
C HIS A 72 -5.45 11.40 -19.43
N GLU A 73 -6.57 11.22 -20.13
CA GLU A 73 -7.58 12.27 -20.25
C GLU A 73 -8.09 12.69 -18.87
N THR A 74 -8.09 14.00 -18.61
CA THR A 74 -8.59 14.58 -17.38
C THR A 74 -10.01 15.06 -17.57
N ASP A 75 -10.84 14.97 -16.53
CA ASP A 75 -12.20 15.52 -16.57
C ASP A 75 -12.12 17.07 -16.62
N PRO A 76 -12.66 17.73 -17.65
CA PRO A 76 -12.61 19.18 -17.78
C PRO A 76 -13.40 19.92 -16.68
N ASN A 77 -14.32 19.23 -16.02
CA ASN A 77 -15.07 19.77 -14.86
C ASN A 77 -14.43 19.36 -13.52
N GLY A 78 -13.26 18.72 -13.55
CA GLY A 78 -12.53 18.33 -12.36
C GLY A 78 -11.94 19.52 -11.59
N MET A 79 -11.34 19.22 -10.47
CA MET A 79 -10.65 20.23 -9.65
C MET A 79 -9.44 20.79 -10.41
N GLY A 80 -9.23 22.11 -10.30
CA GLY A 80 -7.97 22.70 -10.73
C GLY A 80 -6.82 22.26 -9.83
N GLY A 81 -5.61 22.09 -10.42
CA GLY A 81 -4.48 21.46 -9.74
C GLY A 81 -4.11 22.01 -8.37
N GLY A 82 -4.11 23.35 -8.21
CA GLY A 82 -3.82 23.94 -6.92
C GLY A 82 -4.90 23.67 -5.85
N TYR A 83 -6.15 23.49 -6.26
CA TYR A 83 -7.22 23.15 -5.34
C TYR A 83 -7.19 21.66 -4.98
N GLU A 84 -6.99 20.77 -5.97
CA GLU A 84 -6.84 19.34 -5.75
C GLU A 84 -5.70 19.04 -4.75
N LEU A 85 -4.53 19.65 -4.97
CA LEU A 85 -3.39 19.48 -4.06
C LEU A 85 -3.72 19.95 -2.64
N LYS A 86 -4.39 21.09 -2.48
CA LYS A 86 -4.81 21.58 -1.14
C LYS A 86 -5.76 20.59 -0.45
N GLN A 87 -6.70 20.00 -1.19
CA GLN A 87 -7.59 18.98 -0.64
C GLN A 87 -6.81 17.71 -0.29
N ALA A 88 -5.88 17.27 -1.15
CA ALA A 88 -5.03 16.12 -0.87
C ALA A 88 -4.22 16.32 0.42
N ILE A 89 -3.55 17.46 0.58
CA ILE A 89 -2.80 17.79 1.82
C ILE A 89 -3.69 17.71 3.06
N LYS A 90 -4.92 18.29 3.00
CA LYS A 90 -5.88 18.21 4.10
C LYS A 90 -6.26 16.77 4.45
N HIS A 91 -6.37 15.88 3.46
CA HIS A 91 -6.66 14.48 3.70
C HIS A 91 -5.43 13.75 4.22
N VAL A 92 -4.24 14.04 3.68
CA VAL A 92 -2.96 13.45 4.15
C VAL A 92 -2.73 13.77 5.62
N SER A 93 -3.02 15.01 6.08
CA SER A 93 -2.80 15.38 7.49
C SER A 93 -3.54 14.46 8.45
N LYS A 94 -4.76 14.01 8.11
CA LYS A 94 -5.53 13.05 8.89
C LYS A 94 -4.82 11.69 9.03
N TRP A 95 -4.19 11.22 7.95
CA TRP A 95 -3.39 9.99 7.97
C TRP A 95 -2.10 10.17 8.77
N ALA A 96 -1.44 11.33 8.64
CA ALA A 96 -0.22 11.65 9.37
C ALA A 96 -0.45 11.82 10.88
N GLU A 97 -1.61 12.32 11.28
CA GLU A 97 -2.02 12.38 12.71
C GLU A 97 -2.21 10.98 13.29
N ALA A 98 -2.81 10.06 12.54
CA ALA A 98 -3.01 8.67 12.99
C ALA A 98 -1.73 7.84 12.91
N PHE A 99 -0.93 8.02 11.88
CA PHE A 99 0.29 7.28 11.60
C PHE A 99 1.46 8.23 11.36
N SER A 100 1.97 8.83 12.44
CA SER A 100 3.07 9.81 12.37
C SER A 100 4.38 9.20 11.86
N VAL A 101 4.56 7.90 12.03
CA VAL A 101 5.69 7.12 11.49
C VAL A 101 5.14 6.07 10.55
N ALA A 102 5.52 6.14 9.29
CA ALA A 102 5.13 5.17 8.27
C ALA A 102 6.17 5.11 7.15
N ASP A 103 6.21 3.98 6.45
CA ASP A 103 6.91 3.86 5.17
C ASP A 103 5.91 4.10 4.04
N VAL A 104 6.33 4.82 3.03
CA VAL A 104 5.53 5.10 1.84
C VAL A 104 6.29 4.62 0.62
N ILE A 105 5.72 3.67 -0.10
CA ILE A 105 6.23 3.26 -1.40
C ILE A 105 5.78 4.31 -2.42
N ILE A 106 6.71 4.82 -3.21
CA ILE A 106 6.41 5.85 -4.21
C ILE A 106 5.65 5.20 -5.38
N GLY A 107 4.40 5.60 -5.58
CA GLY A 107 3.57 5.14 -6.68
C GLY A 107 3.76 5.91 -7.97
N ASN A 108 3.10 5.47 -9.04
CA ASN A 108 3.19 6.15 -10.34
C ASN A 108 2.47 7.50 -10.34
N HIS A 109 1.39 7.68 -9.58
CA HIS A 109 0.72 8.97 -9.41
C HIS A 109 1.56 9.93 -8.58
N ASP A 110 2.23 9.46 -7.52
CA ASP A 110 3.15 10.26 -6.73
C ASP A 110 4.29 10.82 -7.59
N ARG A 111 4.79 10.02 -8.56
CA ARG A 111 5.89 10.41 -9.46
C ARG A 111 5.51 11.36 -10.60
N ILE A 112 4.22 11.62 -10.86
CA ILE A 112 3.78 12.39 -12.04
C ILE A 112 4.52 13.71 -12.14
N ILE A 113 4.61 14.47 -11.04
CA ILE A 113 5.23 15.80 -11.02
C ILE A 113 6.73 15.71 -11.33
N MET A 114 7.42 14.75 -10.69
CA MET A 114 8.86 14.54 -10.93
C MET A 114 9.13 14.10 -12.37
N ARG A 115 8.31 13.23 -12.93
CA ARG A 115 8.42 12.79 -14.33
C ARG A 115 8.19 13.94 -15.31
N LYS A 116 7.20 14.81 -15.04
CA LYS A 116 6.95 16.00 -15.87
C LYS A 116 8.09 17.00 -15.78
N ALA A 117 8.61 17.25 -14.59
CA ALA A 117 9.78 18.09 -14.40
C ALA A 117 10.98 17.55 -15.19
N PHE A 118 11.27 16.26 -15.07
CA PHE A 118 12.34 15.60 -15.82
C PHE A 118 12.15 15.74 -17.34
N SER A 119 10.94 15.46 -17.85
CA SER A 119 10.60 15.58 -19.28
C SER A 119 10.71 17.03 -19.79
N SER A 120 10.58 18.01 -18.91
CA SER A 120 10.73 19.45 -19.20
C SER A 120 12.13 19.97 -18.88
N SER A 121 13.10 19.08 -18.63
CA SER A 121 14.49 19.43 -18.28
C SER A 121 14.62 20.35 -17.05
N VAL A 122 13.66 20.24 -16.10
CA VAL A 122 13.73 20.96 -14.82
C VAL A 122 14.60 20.17 -13.84
N PRO A 123 15.68 20.75 -13.31
CA PRO A 123 16.52 20.10 -12.32
C PRO A 123 15.73 19.72 -11.06
N LYS A 124 16.04 18.56 -10.47
CA LYS A 124 15.36 18.03 -9.28
C LYS A 124 15.41 19.01 -8.09
N GLU A 125 16.48 19.77 -7.98
CA GLU A 125 16.72 20.74 -6.92
C GLU A 125 15.68 21.88 -6.88
N TRP A 126 14.93 22.09 -7.97
CA TRP A 126 13.80 23.03 -8.02
C TRP A 126 12.50 22.45 -7.49
N ILE A 127 12.45 21.15 -7.21
CA ILE A 127 11.23 20.45 -6.82
C ILE A 127 11.31 20.13 -5.32
N LYS A 128 10.28 20.49 -4.57
CA LYS A 128 10.15 20.10 -3.16
C LYS A 128 10.01 18.59 -3.04
N ASP A 129 10.50 18.01 -1.97
CA ASP A 129 10.24 16.61 -1.66
C ASP A 129 8.79 16.37 -1.16
N TYR A 130 8.41 15.12 -1.04
CA TYR A 130 7.05 14.75 -0.65
C TYR A 130 6.69 15.24 0.75
N ASN A 131 7.61 15.14 1.70
CA ASN A 131 7.38 15.58 3.08
C ASN A 131 7.16 17.09 3.16
N ASP A 132 7.94 17.88 2.42
CA ASP A 132 7.79 19.34 2.34
C ASP A 132 6.46 19.75 1.72
N VAL A 133 5.99 19.02 0.71
CA VAL A 133 4.72 19.33 0.03
C VAL A 133 3.53 18.91 0.87
N LEU A 134 3.57 17.71 1.45
CA LEU A 134 2.43 17.08 2.12
C LEU A 134 2.38 17.36 3.63
N GLY A 135 3.45 17.93 4.19
CA GLY A 135 3.55 18.22 5.64
C GLY A 135 3.68 16.95 6.48
N THR A 136 4.41 15.96 6.00
CA THR A 136 4.62 14.68 6.68
C THR A 136 6.09 14.50 7.10
N SER A 137 6.37 13.44 7.86
CA SER A 137 7.72 12.98 8.20
C SER A 137 7.89 11.49 7.86
N TRP A 138 7.17 11.03 6.85
CA TRP A 138 7.17 9.64 6.41
C TRP A 138 8.46 9.28 5.66
N ASN A 139 8.81 7.99 5.69
CA ASN A 139 9.94 7.47 4.94
C ASN A 139 9.51 7.09 3.51
N TRP A 140 9.80 7.96 2.53
CA TRP A 140 9.45 7.74 1.12
C TRP A 140 10.53 6.96 0.41
N VAL A 141 10.18 5.79 -0.13
CA VAL A 141 11.10 4.86 -0.78
C VAL A 141 10.49 4.24 -2.03
N GLU A 142 11.33 3.82 -2.96
CA GLU A 142 10.90 3.10 -4.18
C GLU A 142 10.44 1.68 -3.86
N ARG A 143 11.08 1.06 -2.89
CA ARG A 143 10.86 -0.31 -2.44
C ARG A 143 11.45 -0.47 -1.04
N ILE A 144 10.84 -1.32 -0.23
CA ILE A 144 11.37 -1.70 1.08
C ILE A 144 11.24 -3.21 1.29
N GLU A 145 12.06 -3.75 2.17
CA GLU A 145 12.02 -5.15 2.53
C GLU A 145 11.96 -5.33 4.05
N TYR A 146 11.02 -6.14 4.51
CA TYR A 146 10.90 -6.56 5.91
C TYR A 146 10.61 -8.05 5.99
N ASP A 147 11.31 -8.76 6.86
CA ASP A 147 11.09 -10.18 7.17
C ASP A 147 11.08 -11.07 5.91
N GLY A 148 11.96 -10.76 4.93
CA GLY A 148 12.06 -11.48 3.66
C GLY A 148 10.93 -11.20 2.66
N VAL A 149 10.07 -10.22 2.94
CA VAL A 149 9.00 -9.77 2.06
C VAL A 149 9.37 -8.43 1.45
N GLN A 150 9.27 -8.32 0.13
CA GLN A 150 9.41 -7.06 -0.57
C GLN A 150 8.05 -6.35 -0.71
N TYR A 151 8.07 -5.03 -0.51
CA TYR A 151 6.93 -4.14 -0.67
C TYR A 151 7.24 -3.16 -1.79
N CYS A 152 6.41 -3.13 -2.81
CA CYS A 152 6.57 -2.26 -3.97
C CYS A 152 5.20 -1.79 -4.46
N HIS A 153 5.15 -0.63 -5.13
CA HIS A 153 3.86 -0.17 -5.68
C HIS A 153 3.38 -1.08 -6.81
N GLY A 154 4.28 -1.49 -7.67
CA GLY A 154 4.03 -2.36 -8.81
C GLY A 154 4.17 -1.60 -10.13
N GLU A 155 4.98 -2.17 -11.00
CA GLU A 155 5.18 -1.73 -12.38
C GLU A 155 5.34 -2.96 -13.25
N GLY A 156 4.59 -3.03 -14.34
CA GLY A 156 4.77 -4.06 -15.35
C GLY A 156 4.25 -5.46 -15.03
N GLY A 157 3.25 -5.58 -14.14
CA GLY A 157 2.64 -6.88 -13.86
C GLY A 157 1.98 -6.97 -12.49
N THR A 158 1.52 -8.16 -12.15
CA THR A 158 0.87 -8.44 -10.86
C THR A 158 1.89 -8.84 -9.79
N ALA A 159 1.49 -8.78 -8.52
CA ALA A 159 2.29 -9.29 -7.41
C ALA A 159 2.76 -10.73 -7.64
N ARG A 160 1.91 -11.57 -8.28
CA ARG A 160 2.26 -12.95 -8.67
C ARG A 160 3.43 -13.00 -9.63
N THR A 161 3.40 -12.17 -10.67
CA THR A 161 4.48 -12.10 -11.66
C THR A 161 5.78 -11.67 -11.01
N LYS A 162 5.72 -10.63 -10.18
CA LYS A 162 6.90 -10.12 -9.49
C LYS A 162 7.48 -11.12 -8.49
N ALA A 163 6.65 -11.74 -7.66
CA ALA A 163 7.09 -12.74 -6.71
C ALA A 163 7.80 -13.94 -7.38
N LYS A 164 7.28 -14.38 -8.54
CA LYS A 164 7.90 -15.45 -9.33
C LYS A 164 9.23 -15.03 -9.95
N ASN A 165 9.31 -13.83 -10.50
CA ASN A 165 10.51 -13.33 -11.14
C ASN A 165 11.65 -13.13 -10.13
N ASP A 166 11.32 -12.57 -8.96
CA ASP A 166 12.30 -12.26 -7.92
C ASP A 166 12.55 -13.46 -6.96
N MET A 167 11.74 -14.52 -7.07
CA MET A 167 11.75 -15.66 -6.14
C MET A 167 11.64 -15.21 -4.68
N GLN A 168 10.81 -14.21 -4.42
CA GLN A 168 10.64 -13.55 -3.11
C GLN A 168 9.18 -13.26 -2.83
N SER A 169 8.78 -13.37 -1.55
CA SER A 169 7.46 -12.91 -1.12
C SER A 169 7.27 -11.43 -1.46
N THR A 170 6.13 -11.10 -2.05
CA THR A 170 5.88 -9.76 -2.60
C THR A 170 4.50 -9.25 -2.20
N VAL A 171 4.46 -8.02 -1.72
CA VAL A 171 3.23 -7.22 -1.55
C VAL A 171 3.24 -6.06 -2.53
N GLN A 172 2.13 -5.87 -3.25
CA GLN A 172 2.04 -4.88 -4.32
C GLN A 172 0.67 -4.20 -4.32
N GLY A 173 0.64 -2.88 -4.64
CA GLY A 173 -0.54 -2.07 -4.95
C GLY A 173 -0.82 -1.98 -6.46
N HIS A 174 -1.16 -0.81 -6.96
CA HIS A 174 -1.29 -0.42 -8.37
C HIS A 174 -2.47 -1.06 -9.13
N ILE A 175 -2.74 -2.34 -8.97
CA ILE A 175 -3.81 -3.03 -9.71
C ILE A 175 -5.09 -3.03 -8.85
N HIS A 176 -5.85 -1.96 -8.95
CA HIS A 176 -7.03 -1.72 -8.11
C HIS A 176 -8.13 -2.78 -8.22
N THR A 177 -8.19 -3.51 -9.34
CA THR A 177 -9.26 -4.49 -9.62
C THR A 177 -8.99 -5.87 -9.04
N GLN A 178 -7.88 -6.04 -8.31
CA GLN A 178 -7.45 -7.32 -7.76
C GLN A 178 -7.07 -7.18 -6.29
N ALA A 179 -7.52 -8.15 -5.48
CA ALA A 179 -7.04 -8.36 -4.13
C ALA A 179 -6.96 -9.88 -3.90
N TYR A 180 -5.77 -10.39 -3.69
CA TYR A 180 -5.53 -11.81 -3.44
C TYR A 180 -4.26 -12.05 -2.64
N VAL A 181 -4.17 -13.22 -2.02
CA VAL A 181 -2.92 -13.79 -1.50
C VAL A 181 -2.77 -15.17 -2.13
N GLU A 182 -1.65 -15.40 -2.79
CA GLU A 182 -1.31 -16.68 -3.41
C GLU A 182 0.01 -17.20 -2.86
N TRP A 183 0.02 -18.42 -2.36
CA TRP A 183 1.22 -19.09 -1.88
C TRP A 183 1.83 -19.96 -2.97
N MET A 184 3.14 -19.87 -3.10
CA MET A 184 3.95 -20.72 -3.98
C MET A 184 4.90 -21.51 -3.09
N VAL A 185 4.73 -22.83 -3.10
CA VAL A 185 5.47 -23.75 -2.23
C VAL A 185 6.28 -24.72 -3.08
N GLY A 186 7.59 -24.70 -2.91
CA GLY A 186 8.54 -25.64 -3.50
C GLY A 186 9.19 -26.51 -2.42
N ASN A 187 10.10 -27.38 -2.83
CA ASN A 187 10.80 -28.26 -1.89
C ASN A 187 11.62 -27.49 -0.84
N ASN A 188 12.23 -26.38 -1.24
CA ASN A 188 13.17 -25.62 -0.42
C ASN A 188 12.75 -24.16 -0.19
N SER A 189 11.58 -23.76 -0.69
CA SER A 189 11.11 -22.38 -0.59
C SER A 189 9.60 -22.30 -0.43
N LYS A 190 9.17 -21.32 0.33
CA LYS A 190 7.77 -20.94 0.48
C LYS A 190 7.69 -19.42 0.40
N ILE A 191 7.07 -18.92 -0.63
CA ILE A 191 6.86 -17.48 -0.85
C ILE A 191 5.38 -17.19 -1.09
N PHE A 192 4.98 -15.93 -0.94
CA PHE A 192 3.63 -15.50 -1.31
C PHE A 192 3.66 -14.28 -2.22
N ALA A 193 2.58 -14.12 -2.98
CA ALA A 193 2.25 -12.92 -3.70
C ALA A 193 0.95 -12.35 -3.14
N MET A 194 0.99 -11.10 -2.68
CA MET A 194 -0.17 -10.37 -2.20
C MET A 194 -0.41 -9.16 -3.09
N GLN A 195 -1.53 -9.15 -3.81
CA GLN A 195 -2.05 -7.95 -4.44
C GLN A 195 -2.96 -7.27 -3.42
N CYS A 196 -2.56 -6.09 -2.94
CA CYS A 196 -3.34 -5.34 -1.98
C CYS A 196 -4.51 -4.64 -2.68
N GLY A 197 -5.64 -4.51 -2.00
CA GLY A 197 -6.75 -3.67 -2.46
C GLY A 197 -6.38 -2.19 -2.50
N ALA A 198 -7.29 -1.36 -3.00
CA ALA A 198 -7.14 0.08 -3.09
C ALA A 198 -8.08 0.82 -2.13
N GLY A 199 -7.82 2.09 -1.90
CA GLY A 199 -8.67 2.98 -1.11
C GLY A 199 -9.40 4.04 -1.93
N LEU A 200 -9.28 4.01 -3.26
CA LEU A 200 -9.88 4.97 -4.18
C LEU A 200 -11.40 4.82 -4.28
N ASP A 201 -12.13 5.93 -4.23
CA ASP A 201 -13.59 5.94 -4.48
C ASP A 201 -13.90 5.57 -5.94
N ARG A 202 -14.69 4.52 -6.09
CA ARG A 202 -15.13 4.00 -7.40
C ARG A 202 -15.98 4.97 -8.21
N LEU A 203 -16.62 5.92 -7.56
CA LEU A 203 -17.54 6.89 -8.18
C LEU A 203 -16.86 8.23 -8.44
N SER A 204 -15.61 8.38 -8.05
CA SER A 204 -14.84 9.60 -8.27
C SER A 204 -14.58 9.84 -9.76
N TYR A 205 -14.57 11.10 -10.17
CA TYR A 205 -14.25 11.48 -11.54
C TYR A 205 -12.78 11.16 -11.91
N SER A 206 -11.91 11.03 -10.95
CA SER A 206 -10.52 10.60 -11.19
C SER A 206 -10.47 9.20 -11.81
N SER A 207 -11.51 8.38 -11.60
CA SER A 207 -11.69 7.08 -12.25
C SER A 207 -12.48 7.16 -13.57
N ALA A 208 -12.75 8.35 -14.10
CA ALA A 208 -13.63 8.52 -15.27
C ALA A 208 -13.13 7.82 -16.54
N TYR A 209 -11.80 7.75 -16.74
CA TYR A 209 -11.19 7.00 -17.84
C TYR A 209 -11.39 5.47 -17.70
N ALA A 210 -11.71 5.01 -16.50
CA ALA A 210 -11.87 3.59 -16.17
C ALA A 210 -13.34 3.13 -16.09
N LYS A 211 -14.31 3.91 -16.59
CA LYS A 211 -15.76 3.65 -16.46
C LYS A 211 -16.21 2.25 -16.94
N HIS A 212 -15.47 1.66 -17.84
CA HIS A 212 -15.77 0.34 -18.41
C HIS A 212 -14.91 -0.80 -17.81
N PHE A 213 -14.03 -0.49 -16.88
CA PHE A 213 -13.19 -1.49 -16.24
C PHE A 213 -13.93 -2.22 -15.11
N LYS A 214 -13.33 -3.33 -14.68
CA LYS A 214 -13.80 -4.09 -13.53
C LYS A 214 -13.84 -3.20 -12.28
N ARG A 215 -14.79 -3.49 -11.37
CA ARG A 215 -14.88 -2.80 -10.10
C ARG A 215 -13.59 -2.95 -9.30
N GLN A 216 -13.22 -1.89 -8.59
CA GLN A 216 -12.06 -1.88 -7.71
C GLN A 216 -12.31 -2.74 -6.47
N ALA A 217 -11.28 -3.43 -6.00
CA ALA A 217 -11.26 -4.13 -4.74
C ALA A 217 -10.86 -3.15 -3.63
N ILE A 218 -11.83 -2.63 -2.90
CA ILE A 218 -11.55 -1.67 -1.83
C ILE A 218 -11.20 -2.42 -0.55
N GLY A 219 -10.03 -2.12 0.01
CA GLY A 219 -9.56 -2.76 1.23
C GLY A 219 -8.07 -2.52 1.49
N CYS A 220 -7.60 -3.04 2.60
CA CYS A 220 -6.21 -2.97 3.04
C CYS A 220 -5.67 -4.38 3.29
N GLY A 221 -4.40 -4.47 3.65
CA GLY A 221 -3.76 -5.74 3.93
C GLY A 221 -3.07 -5.79 5.28
N VAL A 222 -2.80 -7.00 5.74
CA VAL A 222 -1.99 -7.25 6.94
C VAL A 222 -0.92 -8.29 6.62
N VAL A 223 0.32 -8.01 7.01
CA VAL A 223 1.43 -8.97 6.94
C VAL A 223 2.03 -9.10 8.33
N ILE A 224 2.18 -10.36 8.78
CA ILE A 224 2.71 -10.67 10.12
C ILE A 224 3.96 -11.52 9.96
N GLY A 225 5.10 -11.03 10.45
CA GLY A 225 6.38 -11.73 10.54
C GLY A 225 6.87 -12.32 9.20
N GLY A 226 6.43 -11.79 8.07
CA GLY A 226 6.76 -12.32 6.75
C GLY A 226 6.14 -13.68 6.41
N HIS A 227 5.40 -14.30 7.32
CA HIS A 227 4.85 -15.65 7.15
C HIS A 227 3.32 -15.71 7.09
N THR A 228 2.61 -14.59 7.31
CA THR A 228 1.15 -14.51 7.20
C THR A 228 0.79 -13.26 6.42
N ALA A 229 -0.05 -13.39 5.43
CA ALA A 229 -0.56 -12.28 4.62
C ALA A 229 -2.07 -12.41 4.45
N ILE A 230 -2.81 -11.32 4.66
CA ILE A 230 -4.27 -11.32 4.66
C ILE A 230 -4.76 -10.02 3.99
N ASN A 231 -5.68 -10.12 3.03
CA ASN A 231 -6.45 -8.97 2.55
C ASN A 231 -7.73 -8.80 3.37
N ILE A 232 -8.03 -7.58 3.77
CA ILE A 232 -9.24 -7.20 4.49
C ILE A 232 -10.00 -6.23 3.58
N LEU A 233 -11.03 -6.76 2.92
CA LEU A 233 -11.86 -5.97 2.01
C LEU A 233 -12.98 -5.26 2.78
N MET A 234 -13.39 -4.09 2.29
CA MET A 234 -14.56 -3.37 2.80
C MET A 234 -15.83 -4.00 2.24
N ASP A 235 -16.85 -4.12 3.09
CA ASP A 235 -18.24 -4.34 2.67
C ASP A 235 -18.80 -3.02 2.12
N LEU A 236 -19.17 -2.99 0.82
CA LEU A 236 -19.57 -1.79 0.06
C LEU A 236 -20.98 -1.94 -0.51
#